data_93c6f6cf3d25f3c7cff6d4531fe9155b
#
_entry.id   93c6f6cf3d25f3c7cff6d4531fe9155b
#
_cell.length_a   1.000
_cell.length_b   1.000
_cell.length_c   1.000
_cell.angle_alpha   90.00
_cell.angle_beta   90.00
_cell.angle_gamma   90.00
#
_symmetry.space_group_name_H-M   'P 1'
#
loop_
_entity.id
_entity.type
_entity.pdbx_description
1 polymer ?
#
loop_
_entity_poly.entity_id
_entity_poly.type
_entity_poly.pdbx_seq_one_letter_code
_entity_poly.pdbx_strand_id
1 'polypeptide(L)'
;MDTIKELYYGNIHPYEREVKKDSEIDRLAKLVLRHDAELRKTLNESEAELFGKLKDAWSELTCLNECENFIIGFRLGIRLMAEALQAE
;
A
#
# COMPACT_ATOMS: atom_id res chain seq x y z
N MET A 1 -23.35 -4.61 -11.50
CA MET A 1 -22.27 -3.62 -11.72
C MET A 1 -21.46 -4.02 -12.94
N ASP A 2 -21.22 -3.06 -13.82
CA ASP A 2 -20.41 -3.30 -14.99
C ASP A 2 -18.99 -2.79 -14.73
N THR A 3 -18.11 -3.69 -14.34
CA THR A 3 -16.73 -3.36 -13.96
C THR A 3 -15.94 -2.79 -15.13
N ILE A 4 -16.16 -3.28 -16.33
CA ILE A 4 -15.47 -2.79 -17.52
C ILE A 4 -15.84 -1.34 -17.79
N LYS A 5 -17.11 -1.00 -17.67
CA LYS A 5 -17.60 0.36 -17.82
C LYS A 5 -17.01 1.29 -16.78
N GLU A 6 -16.97 0.83 -15.52
CA GLU A 6 -16.38 1.61 -14.45
C GLU A 6 -14.89 1.84 -14.67
N LEU A 7 -14.18 0.85 -15.19
CA LEU A 7 -12.77 0.99 -15.53
C LEU A 7 -12.59 2.03 -16.64
N TYR A 8 -13.42 1.96 -17.68
CA TYR A 8 -13.35 2.90 -18.81
C TYR A 8 -13.52 4.34 -18.36
N TYR A 9 -14.46 4.59 -17.46
CA TYR A 9 -14.73 5.93 -16.96
C TYR A 9 -13.79 6.37 -15.84
N GLY A 10 -12.79 5.57 -15.51
CA GLY A 10 -11.79 5.94 -14.50
C GLY A 10 -12.32 5.92 -13.08
N ASN A 11 -13.33 5.09 -12.81
CA ASN A 11 -13.95 5.00 -11.49
C ASN A 11 -13.36 3.88 -10.63
N ILE A 12 -12.34 3.18 -11.13
CA ILE A 12 -11.65 2.13 -10.39
C ILE A 12 -10.23 2.59 -10.13
N HIS A 13 -9.88 2.70 -8.85
CA HIS A 13 -8.58 3.18 -8.41
C HIS A 13 -7.98 2.17 -7.42
N PRO A 14 -7.22 1.17 -7.91
CA PRO A 14 -6.68 0.13 -7.03
C PRO A 14 -5.79 0.65 -5.91
N TYR A 15 -5.14 1.80 -6.11
CA TYR A 15 -4.28 2.40 -5.09
C TYR A 15 -5.08 3.09 -3.97
N GLU A 16 -6.36 3.39 -4.20
CA GLU A 16 -7.23 3.98 -3.20
C GLU A 16 -7.87 2.87 -2.38
N ARG A 17 -7.51 2.80 -1.13
CA ARG A 17 -8.04 1.81 -0.22
C ARG A 17 -8.63 2.49 1.00
N GLU A 18 -9.86 2.13 1.29
CA GLU A 18 -10.52 2.62 2.48
C GLU A 18 -10.08 1.80 3.68
N VAL A 19 -9.58 2.49 4.71
CA VAL A 19 -9.16 1.85 5.95
C VAL A 19 -10.26 2.02 6.98
N LYS A 20 -10.78 0.90 7.45
CA LYS A 20 -11.83 0.92 8.47
C LYS A 20 -11.29 1.44 9.80
N LYS A 21 -12.05 2.35 10.41
CA LYS A 21 -11.74 2.85 11.74
C LYS A 21 -11.67 1.69 12.73
N ASP A 22 -10.66 1.73 13.59
CA ASP A 22 -10.41 0.73 14.63
C ASP A 22 -10.09 -0.68 14.11
N SER A 23 -9.80 -0.82 12.81
CA SER A 23 -9.26 -2.05 12.26
C SER A 23 -7.83 -2.26 12.74
N GLU A 24 -7.30 -3.46 12.55
CA GLU A 24 -5.91 -3.76 12.90
C GLU A 24 -4.94 -2.84 12.15
N ILE A 25 -5.18 -2.62 10.86
CA ILE A 25 -4.35 -1.72 10.06
C ILE A 25 -4.41 -0.29 10.60
N ASP A 26 -5.60 0.18 10.94
CA ASP A 26 -5.76 1.52 11.51
C ASP A 26 -5.00 1.68 12.82
N ARG A 27 -5.11 0.69 13.71
CA ARG A 27 -4.40 0.74 14.99
C ARG A 27 -2.89 0.74 14.82
N LEU A 28 -2.38 -0.10 13.90
CA LEU A 28 -0.94 -0.14 13.63
C LEU A 28 -0.44 1.14 12.98
N ALA A 29 -1.24 1.72 12.08
CA ALA A 29 -0.87 2.99 11.46
C ALA A 29 -0.75 4.11 12.50
N LYS A 30 -1.68 4.16 13.45
CA LYS A 30 -1.63 5.13 14.55
C LYS A 30 -0.43 4.90 15.46
N LEU A 31 -0.09 3.63 15.69
CA LEU A 31 1.06 3.27 16.51
C LEU A 31 2.36 3.71 15.83
N VAL A 32 2.47 3.49 14.52
CA VAL A 32 3.64 3.95 13.75
C VAL A 32 3.80 5.47 13.86
N LEU A 33 2.72 6.22 13.70
CA LEU A 33 2.76 7.68 13.82
C LEU A 33 3.21 8.13 15.21
N ARG A 34 2.74 7.45 16.24
CA ARG A 34 3.11 7.77 17.61
C ARG A 34 4.59 7.51 17.88
N HIS A 35 5.09 6.35 17.45
CA HIS A 35 6.50 6.01 17.60
C HIS A 35 7.39 6.94 16.78
N ASP A 36 6.96 7.32 15.60
CA ASP A 36 7.68 8.30 14.77
C ASP A 36 7.83 9.61 15.54
N ALA A 37 6.74 10.13 16.08
CA ALA A 37 6.77 11.38 16.84
C ALA A 37 7.67 11.29 18.08
N GLU A 38 7.60 10.18 18.80
CA GLU A 38 8.44 9.96 19.97
C GLU A 38 9.92 9.89 19.61
N LEU A 39 10.25 9.17 18.54
CA LEU A 39 11.63 9.02 18.10
C LEU A 39 12.20 10.38 17.67
N ARG A 40 11.45 11.19 16.95
CA ARG A 40 11.90 12.50 16.48
C ARG A 40 12.31 13.41 17.64
N LYS A 41 11.65 13.29 18.77
CA LYS A 41 11.97 14.08 19.96
C LYS A 41 13.34 13.76 20.56
N THR A 42 13.86 12.57 20.28
CA THR A 42 15.13 12.11 20.85
C THR A 42 16.32 12.39 19.92
N LEU A 43 16.07 12.80 18.67
CA LEU A 43 17.10 12.95 17.65
C LEU A 43 17.67 14.36 17.69
N ASN A 44 18.99 14.49 17.46
CA ASN A 44 19.60 15.79 17.20
C ASN A 44 19.32 16.20 15.75
N GLU A 45 19.77 17.39 15.35
CA GLU A 45 19.48 17.92 14.02
C GLU A 45 20.01 17.04 12.89
N SER A 46 21.22 16.54 13.03
CA SER A 46 21.85 15.69 12.03
C SER A 46 21.14 14.35 11.90
N GLU A 47 20.79 13.76 13.04
CA GLU A 47 20.05 12.50 13.08
C GLU A 47 18.64 12.65 12.51
N ALA A 48 17.98 13.75 12.81
CA ALA A 48 16.64 14.03 12.29
C ALA A 48 16.65 14.16 10.76
N GLU A 49 17.70 14.79 10.21
CA GLU A 49 17.87 14.91 8.77
C GLU A 49 18.02 13.53 8.11
N LEU A 50 18.86 12.69 8.68
CA LEU A 50 19.07 11.34 8.17
C LEU A 50 17.79 10.51 8.27
N PHE A 51 17.09 10.63 9.38
CA PHE A 51 15.81 9.94 9.57
C PHE A 51 14.78 10.37 8.53
N GLY A 52 14.74 11.68 8.20
CA GLY A 52 13.86 12.19 7.15
C GLY A 52 14.17 11.57 5.79
N LYS A 53 15.45 11.44 5.46
CA LYS A 53 15.89 10.81 4.22
C LYS A 53 15.49 9.33 4.18
N LEU A 54 15.63 8.63 5.30
CA LEU A 54 15.21 7.24 5.41
C LEU A 54 13.71 7.11 5.17
N LYS A 55 12.92 7.98 5.78
CA LYS A 55 11.47 7.94 5.62
C LYS A 55 11.04 8.22 4.18
N ASP A 56 11.68 9.18 3.53
CA ASP A 56 11.37 9.50 2.14
C ASP A 56 11.67 8.32 1.22
N ALA A 57 12.83 7.71 1.38
CA ALA A 57 13.20 6.52 0.60
C ALA A 57 12.28 5.35 0.89
N TRP A 58 11.91 5.16 2.16
CA TRP A 58 10.99 4.09 2.57
C TRP A 58 9.61 4.27 1.96
N SER A 59 9.10 5.51 1.94
CA SER A 59 7.81 5.82 1.33
C SER A 59 7.82 5.52 -0.16
N GLU A 60 8.89 5.90 -0.85
CA GLU A 60 9.03 5.62 -2.27
C GLU A 60 9.09 4.12 -2.54
N LEU A 61 9.90 3.40 -1.76
CA LEU A 61 9.98 1.94 -1.86
C LEU A 61 8.62 1.28 -1.63
N THR A 62 7.90 1.74 -0.63
CA THR A 62 6.57 1.20 -0.30
C THR A 62 5.60 1.39 -1.46
N CYS A 63 5.57 2.56 -2.07
CA CYS A 63 4.71 2.82 -3.23
C CYS A 63 5.04 1.90 -4.40
N LEU A 64 6.33 1.70 -4.68
CA LEU A 64 6.75 0.80 -5.75
C LEU A 64 6.38 -0.65 -5.45
N ASN A 65 6.57 -1.08 -4.20
CA ASN A 65 6.21 -2.43 -3.78
C ASN A 65 4.70 -2.68 -3.85
N GLU A 66 3.90 -1.70 -3.48
CA GLU A 66 2.44 -1.82 -3.57
C GLU A 66 2.00 -2.03 -5.02
N CYS A 67 2.56 -1.27 -5.95
CA CYS A 67 2.27 -1.43 -7.37
C CYS A 67 2.70 -2.81 -7.86
N GLU A 68 3.92 -3.22 -7.51
CA GLU A 68 4.45 -4.52 -7.90
C GLU A 68 3.60 -5.67 -7.37
N ASN A 69 3.20 -5.58 -6.10
CA ASN A 69 2.35 -6.60 -5.49
C ASN A 69 0.98 -6.68 -6.15
N PHE A 70 0.43 -5.53 -6.54
CA PHE A 70 -0.83 -5.51 -7.29
C PHE A 70 -0.69 -6.24 -8.62
N ILE A 71 0.40 -5.98 -9.36
CA ILE A 71 0.65 -6.62 -10.66
C ILE A 71 0.78 -8.13 -10.49
N ILE A 72 1.54 -8.56 -9.49
CA ILE A 72 1.75 -9.99 -9.21
C ILE A 72 0.42 -10.67 -8.90
N GLY A 73 -0.37 -10.07 -8.01
CA GLY A 73 -1.66 -10.62 -7.62
C GLY A 73 -2.65 -10.67 -8.77
N PHE A 74 -2.69 -9.63 -9.57
CA PHE A 74 -3.55 -9.56 -10.74
C PHE A 74 -3.23 -10.68 -11.74
N ARG A 75 -1.93 -10.84 -12.04
CA ARG A 75 -1.47 -11.88 -12.96
C ARG A 75 -1.76 -13.28 -12.44
N LEU A 76 -1.53 -13.49 -11.15
CA LEU A 76 -1.83 -14.77 -10.51
C LEU A 76 -3.32 -15.09 -10.60
N GLY A 77 -4.18 -14.12 -10.33
CA GLY A 77 -5.62 -14.29 -10.42
C GLY A 77 -6.07 -14.71 -11.81
N ILE A 78 -5.55 -14.06 -12.84
CA ILE A 78 -5.86 -14.39 -14.22
C ILE A 78 -5.38 -15.79 -14.55
N ARG A 79 -4.18 -16.15 -14.11
CA ARG A 79 -3.60 -17.48 -14.35
C ARG A 79 -4.44 -18.57 -13.71
N LEU A 80 -4.87 -18.35 -12.47
CA LEU A 80 -5.72 -19.30 -11.77
C LEU A 80 -7.08 -19.46 -12.47
N MET A 81 -7.66 -18.38 -12.93
CA MET A 81 -8.92 -18.40 -13.65
C MET A 81 -8.78 -19.17 -14.97
N ALA A 82 -7.69 -18.91 -15.72
CA ALA A 82 -7.44 -19.60 -16.98
C ALA A 82 -7.30 -21.12 -16.78
N GLU A 83 -6.58 -21.53 -15.75
CA GLU A 83 -6.43 -22.95 -15.42
C GLU A 83 -7.77 -23.57 -14.99
N ALA A 84 -8.55 -22.86 -14.19
CA ALA A 84 -9.85 -23.35 -13.77
C ALA A 84 -10.80 -23.56 -14.95
N LEU A 85 -10.75 -22.67 -15.95
CA LEU A 85 -11.58 -22.77 -17.13
C LEU A 85 -11.12 -23.87 -18.09
N GLN A 86 -9.88 -24.30 -17.99
CA GLN A 86 -9.34 -25.39 -18.80
C GLN A 86 -9.59 -26.76 -18.17
N ALA A 87 -9.94 -26.80 -16.91
CA ALA A 87 -10.18 -28.04 -16.19
C ALA A 87 -11.41 -28.74 -16.77
N GLU A 88 -11.35 -30.03 -16.87
CA GLU A 88 -12.40 -30.86 -17.39
C GLU A 88 -13.32 -31.39 -16.33
#